data_4a3455386e1124f7effe1b57c077970e
#
_entry.id   4a3455386e1124f7effe1b57c077970e
#
_cell.length_a   1.000
_cell.length_b   1.000
_cell.length_c   1.000
_cell.angle_alpha   90.00
_cell.angle_beta   90.00
_cell.angle_gamma   90.00
#
_symmetry.space_group_name_H-M   'P 1'
#
loop_
_entity.id
_entity.type
_entity.pdbx_description
1 polymer ?
#
loop_
_entity_poly.entity_id
_entity_poly.type
_entity_poly.pdbx_seq_one_letter_code
_entity_poly.pdbx_strand_id
1 'polypeptide(L)'
;MCIRDSFRHDGPLRILQSLYPEGESICHNVMVHPPSGLVGGDVLDIDVRVGAGAHGLVTTPGATRFYRSEGELALQTTRLTLAEGARLEWLPLEAIAYDSCLAENRLNVTLAPGAEMMGWDITALGLPGADKPFLQGRFQQHIELPGVWLERGRIEGADSHLMDGPHGLAGHRCCASLFFLTGTPLARERRAELLEAAQQTAQEHAQARTAGATSPDAQVVVLRVLSPMVEPAVDLLRTVWSRWRQLAWQLPADAPRIWST
;
A
#
# COMPACT_ATOMS: atom_id res chain seq x y z
N MET A 1 0.84 22.49 -19.12
CA MET A 1 0.53 22.81 -17.71
C MET A 1 1.82 22.63 -16.92
N CYS A 2 2.37 23.67 -16.32
CA CYS A 2 3.59 23.51 -15.53
C CYS A 2 3.22 22.78 -14.24
N ILE A 3 3.59 21.52 -14.15
CA ILE A 3 3.54 20.77 -12.89
C ILE A 3 4.64 21.39 -12.02
N ARG A 4 4.26 21.97 -10.89
CA ARG A 4 5.21 22.46 -9.90
C ARG A 4 5.19 21.49 -8.73
N ASP A 5 6.17 20.61 -8.71
CA ASP A 5 6.41 19.75 -7.57
C ASP A 5 7.20 20.53 -6.53
N SER A 6 6.86 20.33 -5.28
CA SER A 6 7.62 20.89 -4.17
C SER A 6 7.74 19.87 -3.05
N PHE A 7 8.90 19.78 -2.44
CA PHE A 7 9.16 18.93 -1.30
C PHE A 7 9.61 19.76 -0.12
N ARG A 8 9.14 19.39 1.05
CA ARG A 8 9.64 19.88 2.32
C ARG A 8 9.98 18.69 3.19
N HIS A 9 11.21 18.65 3.66
CA HIS A 9 11.69 17.59 4.51
C HIS A 9 12.11 18.13 5.87
N ASP A 10 11.81 17.34 6.89
CA ASP A 10 12.39 17.47 8.21
C ASP A 10 12.85 16.06 8.63
N GLY A 11 13.97 15.95 9.34
CA GLY A 11 14.57 14.63 9.62
C GLY A 11 15.17 13.92 8.40
N PRO A 12 15.25 12.57 8.37
CA PRO A 12 15.99 11.81 7.35
C PRO A 12 15.19 11.47 6.09
N LEU A 13 13.85 11.54 6.10
CA LEU A 13 13.03 11.20 4.94
C LEU A 13 13.26 12.18 3.80
N ARG A 14 13.40 11.68 2.58
CA ARG A 14 13.72 12.48 1.37
C ARG A 14 12.92 12.06 0.16
N ILE A 15 12.53 13.03 -0.64
CA ILE A 15 12.33 12.92 -2.09
C ILE A 15 13.44 13.70 -2.74
N LEU A 16 14.23 13.06 -3.62
CA LEU A 16 15.43 13.67 -4.18
C LEU A 16 15.12 14.48 -5.43
N GLN A 17 14.26 13.93 -6.29
CA GLN A 17 13.89 14.52 -7.56
C GLN A 17 12.58 13.92 -8.07
N SER A 18 11.74 14.73 -8.71
CA SER A 18 10.61 14.24 -9.49
C SER A 18 11.11 13.68 -10.83
N LEU A 19 10.57 12.56 -11.23
CA LEU A 19 10.89 11.84 -12.46
C LEU A 19 9.64 11.75 -13.34
N TYR A 20 9.83 11.70 -14.65
CA TYR A 20 8.74 11.64 -15.62
C TYR A 20 8.99 10.54 -16.67
N PRO A 21 9.15 9.27 -16.26
CA PRO A 21 9.49 8.18 -17.18
C PRO A 21 8.36 7.88 -18.18
N GLU A 22 7.13 8.22 -17.85
CA GLU A 22 5.93 8.05 -18.69
C GLU A 22 5.51 9.35 -19.42
N GLY A 23 6.41 10.35 -19.49
CA GLY A 23 6.09 11.68 -20.04
C GLY A 23 5.57 12.66 -18.99
N GLU A 24 5.37 13.91 -19.39
CA GLU A 24 5.06 15.03 -18.47
C GLU A 24 3.72 14.93 -17.73
N SER A 25 2.87 13.97 -18.10
CA SER A 25 1.54 13.82 -17.52
C SER A 25 1.53 13.08 -16.18
N ILE A 26 2.56 12.29 -15.87
CA ILE A 26 2.63 11.49 -14.64
C ILE A 26 3.95 11.79 -13.92
N CYS A 27 3.82 12.33 -12.71
CA CYS A 27 4.96 12.66 -11.86
C CYS A 27 5.30 11.48 -10.93
N HIS A 28 6.49 10.90 -11.10
CA HIS A 28 6.99 9.85 -10.23
C HIS A 28 7.89 10.41 -9.14
N ASN A 29 7.64 10.01 -7.90
CA ASN A 29 8.48 10.35 -6.75
C ASN A 29 8.93 9.09 -6.03
N VAL A 30 10.23 8.98 -5.82
CA VAL A 30 10.83 7.91 -5.00
C VAL A 30 11.12 8.47 -3.61
N MET A 31 10.41 7.95 -2.63
CA MET A 31 10.56 8.34 -1.23
C MET A 31 11.63 7.49 -0.57
N VAL A 32 12.71 8.12 -0.12
CA VAL A 32 13.89 7.47 0.45
C VAL A 32 13.99 7.77 1.94
N HIS A 33 14.08 6.73 2.75
CA HIS A 33 14.36 6.83 4.19
C HIS A 33 15.73 6.18 4.48
N PRO A 34 16.85 6.92 4.45
CA PRO A 34 18.20 6.36 4.54
C PRO A 34 18.47 5.46 5.76
N PRO A 35 17.88 5.69 6.96
CA PRO A 35 18.00 4.77 8.08
C PRO A 35 17.38 3.39 7.82
N SER A 36 16.58 3.24 6.76
CA SER A 36 15.91 2.01 6.32
C SER A 36 14.85 1.45 7.25
N GLY A 37 14.67 1.96 8.46
CA GLY A 37 13.68 1.47 9.39
C GLY A 37 13.44 2.38 10.58
N LEU A 38 12.45 2.00 11.39
CA LEU A 38 12.00 2.70 12.58
C LEU A 38 12.25 1.83 13.81
N VAL A 39 12.72 2.44 14.88
CA VAL A 39 12.83 1.84 16.21
C VAL A 39 11.75 2.40 17.13
N GLY A 40 11.58 1.81 18.29
CA GLY A 40 10.62 2.32 19.28
C GLY A 40 10.84 3.81 19.58
N GLY A 41 9.74 4.57 19.59
CA GLY A 41 9.75 6.03 19.76
C GLY A 41 9.87 6.85 18.47
N ASP A 42 10.26 6.23 17.34
CA ASP A 42 10.32 6.94 16.06
C ASP A 42 8.93 7.27 15.53
N VAL A 43 8.81 8.49 14.99
CA VAL A 43 7.62 8.94 14.26
C VAL A 43 8.01 9.38 12.86
N LEU A 44 7.46 8.70 11.86
CA LEU A 44 7.59 9.08 10.46
C LEU A 44 6.25 9.64 9.98
N ASP A 45 6.23 10.92 9.63
CA ASP A 45 5.04 11.65 9.22
C ASP A 45 5.14 12.07 7.76
N ILE A 46 4.21 11.60 6.93
CA ILE A 46 4.21 11.76 5.48
C ILE A 46 2.91 12.45 5.07
N ASP A 47 3.02 13.58 4.38
CA ASP A 47 1.88 14.32 3.81
C ASP A 47 2.08 14.46 2.29
N VAL A 48 1.16 13.89 1.51
CA VAL A 48 1.16 13.97 0.05
C VAL A 48 -0.09 14.67 -0.41
N ARG A 49 0.09 15.73 -1.21
CA ARG A 49 -1.01 16.50 -1.78
C ARG A 49 -0.92 16.51 -3.29
N VAL A 50 -1.98 16.09 -3.95
CA VAL A 50 -2.05 16.06 -5.41
C VAL A 50 -3.02 17.15 -5.87
N GLY A 51 -2.52 18.10 -6.65
CA GLY A 51 -3.29 19.21 -7.17
C GLY A 51 -4.37 18.77 -8.16
N ALA A 52 -5.35 19.65 -8.42
CA ALA A 52 -6.47 19.34 -9.31
C ALA A 52 -6.00 18.89 -10.69
N GLY A 53 -6.54 17.77 -11.16
CA GLY A 53 -6.23 17.16 -12.47
C GLY A 53 -4.79 16.64 -12.62
N ALA A 54 -3.96 16.69 -11.58
CA ALA A 54 -2.60 16.14 -11.63
C ALA A 54 -2.60 14.62 -11.41
N HIS A 55 -1.56 13.94 -11.91
CA HIS A 55 -1.32 12.52 -11.68
C HIS A 55 0.06 12.31 -11.09
N GLY A 56 0.11 11.70 -9.91
CA GLY A 56 1.34 11.34 -9.21
C GLY A 56 1.47 9.84 -8.99
N LEU A 57 2.71 9.34 -8.98
CA LEU A 57 3.06 8.02 -8.50
C LEU A 57 4.13 8.17 -7.42
N VAL A 58 3.91 7.59 -6.26
CA VAL A 58 4.86 7.58 -5.15
C VAL A 58 5.20 6.14 -4.79
N THR A 59 6.49 5.86 -4.73
CA THR A 59 7.03 4.54 -4.35
C THR A 59 8.27 4.69 -3.46
N THR A 60 8.81 3.57 -2.98
CA THR A 60 10.05 3.52 -2.19
C THR A 60 11.08 2.61 -2.87
N PRO A 61 12.39 2.80 -2.63
CA PRO A 61 13.44 1.96 -3.20
C PRO A 61 13.67 0.67 -2.42
N GLY A 62 13.09 0.54 -1.24
CA GLY A 62 13.24 -0.61 -0.35
C GLY A 62 12.11 -0.66 0.67
N ALA A 63 12.06 -1.76 1.40
CA ALA A 63 11.11 -2.01 2.47
C ALA A 63 11.26 -1.01 3.63
N THR A 64 10.13 -0.62 4.24
CA THR A 64 10.13 0.01 5.55
C THR A 64 10.27 -1.08 6.63
N ARG A 65 11.21 -0.94 7.56
CA ARG A 65 11.45 -1.94 8.60
C ARG A 65 11.04 -1.38 9.96
N PHE A 66 10.22 -2.12 10.68
CA PHE A 66 9.89 -1.83 12.07
C PHE A 66 10.70 -2.76 12.96
N TYR A 67 11.72 -2.22 13.57
CA TYR A 67 12.65 -2.99 14.40
C TYR A 67 12.09 -3.28 15.78
N ARG A 68 12.76 -4.17 16.52
CA ARG A 68 12.47 -4.49 17.90
C ARG A 68 12.34 -3.21 18.72
N SER A 69 11.32 -3.14 19.57
CA SER A 69 11.11 -2.07 20.54
C SER A 69 11.39 -2.55 21.98
N GLU A 70 11.83 -1.62 22.83
CA GLU A 70 11.98 -1.82 24.27
C GLU A 70 10.77 -1.30 25.06
N GLY A 71 9.64 -1.04 24.39
CA GLY A 71 8.38 -0.62 25.02
C GLY A 71 7.72 0.59 24.37
N GLU A 72 8.42 1.32 23.51
CA GLU A 72 7.91 2.49 22.81
C GLU A 72 7.35 2.12 21.43
N LEU A 73 6.32 2.84 20.98
CA LEU A 73 5.67 2.65 19.70
C LEU A 73 6.48 3.30 18.57
N ALA A 74 6.77 2.55 17.52
CA ALA A 74 7.20 3.11 16.25
C ALA A 74 5.97 3.43 15.39
N LEU A 75 5.84 4.66 14.93
CA LEU A 75 4.65 5.12 14.21
C LEU A 75 5.02 5.67 12.84
N GLN A 76 4.42 5.11 11.79
CA GLN A 76 4.37 5.74 10.47
C GLN A 76 2.95 6.24 10.20
N THR A 77 2.80 7.52 9.90
CA THR A 77 1.52 8.10 9.49
C THR A 77 1.65 8.71 8.11
N THR A 78 0.80 8.27 7.20
CA THR A 78 0.70 8.80 5.84
C THR A 78 -0.66 9.45 5.65
N ARG A 79 -0.67 10.69 5.18
CA ARG A 79 -1.87 11.43 4.78
C ARG A 79 -1.79 11.73 3.29
N LEU A 80 -2.78 11.27 2.55
CA LEU A 80 -2.91 11.51 1.12
C LEU A 80 -4.14 12.38 0.87
N THR A 81 -3.95 13.53 0.24
CA THR A 81 -5.03 14.47 -0.08
C THR A 81 -5.02 14.74 -1.58
N LEU A 82 -6.10 14.37 -2.25
CA LEU A 82 -6.27 14.55 -3.68
C LEU A 82 -7.35 15.58 -3.96
N ALA A 83 -6.99 16.59 -4.73
CA ALA A 83 -7.93 17.62 -5.21
C ALA A 83 -8.80 17.08 -6.36
N GLU A 84 -9.77 17.87 -6.83
CA GLU A 84 -10.73 17.49 -7.86
C GLU A 84 -10.05 16.93 -9.13
N GLY A 85 -10.49 15.76 -9.57
CA GLY A 85 -9.97 15.06 -10.76
C GLY A 85 -8.51 14.62 -10.68
N ALA A 86 -7.88 14.72 -9.51
CA ALA A 86 -6.51 14.25 -9.32
C ALA A 86 -6.41 12.73 -9.29
N ARG A 87 -5.25 12.21 -9.68
CA ARG A 87 -4.92 10.78 -9.63
C ARG A 87 -3.66 10.54 -8.83
N LEU A 88 -3.65 9.47 -8.04
CA LEU A 88 -2.46 9.04 -7.29
C LEU A 88 -2.29 7.53 -7.35
N GLU A 89 -1.04 7.12 -7.53
CA GLU A 89 -0.60 5.75 -7.33
C GLU A 89 0.32 5.72 -6.10
N TRP A 90 -0.18 5.16 -4.99
CA TRP A 90 0.58 5.00 -3.75
C TRP A 90 1.09 3.56 -3.66
N LEU A 91 2.34 3.35 -4.05
CA LEU A 91 2.93 2.04 -4.30
C LEU A 91 4.27 1.85 -3.58
N PRO A 92 4.33 2.05 -2.25
CA PRO A 92 5.56 1.77 -1.49
C PRO A 92 5.85 0.27 -1.48
N LEU A 93 7.12 -0.11 -1.34
CA LEU A 93 7.48 -1.49 -1.04
C LEU A 93 6.98 -1.88 0.36
N GLU A 94 7.15 -3.14 0.72
CA GLU A 94 6.55 -3.73 1.91
C GLU A 94 7.01 -3.08 3.22
N ALA A 95 6.15 -3.17 4.24
CA ALA A 95 6.48 -2.95 5.63
C ALA A 95 6.86 -4.30 6.28
N ILE A 96 8.05 -4.39 6.86
CA ILE A 96 8.52 -5.59 7.56
C ILE A 96 8.42 -5.36 9.05
N ALA A 97 7.55 -6.10 9.71
CA ALA A 97 7.45 -6.15 11.16
C ALA A 97 8.45 -7.19 11.71
N TYR A 98 9.56 -6.72 12.26
CA TYR A 98 10.53 -7.61 12.91
C TYR A 98 9.99 -8.13 14.24
N ASP A 99 10.49 -9.28 14.66
CA ASP A 99 10.13 -9.85 15.96
C ASP A 99 10.31 -8.84 17.10
N SER A 100 9.36 -8.85 18.02
CA SER A 100 9.31 -7.93 19.16
C SER A 100 9.18 -6.43 18.80
N CYS A 101 8.74 -6.07 17.59
CA CYS A 101 8.40 -4.69 17.29
C CYS A 101 7.10 -4.28 18.01
N LEU A 102 6.99 -2.98 18.33
CA LEU A 102 5.74 -2.33 18.68
C LEU A 102 5.53 -1.23 17.62
N ALA A 103 4.65 -1.46 16.67
CA ALA A 103 4.57 -0.61 15.49
C ALA A 103 3.14 -0.38 15.02
N GLU A 104 2.94 0.79 14.42
CA GLU A 104 1.70 1.13 13.74
C GLU A 104 1.99 1.82 12.41
N ASN A 105 1.32 1.34 11.34
CA ASN A 105 1.31 1.96 10.01
C ASN A 105 -0.09 2.49 9.72
N ARG A 106 -0.21 3.82 9.55
CA ARG A 106 -1.47 4.51 9.28
C ARG A 106 -1.46 5.14 7.90
N LEU A 107 -2.51 4.89 7.13
CA LEU A 107 -2.79 5.54 5.86
C LEU A 107 -4.18 6.18 5.92
N ASN A 108 -4.22 7.51 5.84
CA ASN A 108 -5.45 8.29 5.79
C ASN A 108 -5.57 8.93 4.41
N VAL A 109 -6.71 8.74 3.76
CA VAL A 109 -6.95 9.19 2.39
C VAL A 109 -8.12 10.18 2.39
N THR A 110 -7.93 11.32 1.75
CA THR A 110 -8.98 12.32 1.51
C THR A 110 -9.07 12.58 0.01
N LEU A 111 -10.22 12.33 -0.58
CA LEU A 111 -10.47 12.47 -2.01
C LEU A 111 -11.56 13.51 -2.28
N ALA A 112 -11.23 14.54 -3.06
CA ALA A 112 -12.23 15.44 -3.60
C ALA A 112 -13.07 14.74 -4.70
N PRO A 113 -14.24 15.29 -5.10
CA PRO A 113 -15.04 14.74 -6.19
C PRO A 113 -14.21 14.51 -7.46
N GLY A 114 -14.40 13.35 -8.10
CA GLY A 114 -13.67 12.96 -9.32
C GLY A 114 -12.21 12.57 -9.12
N ALA A 115 -11.66 12.70 -7.90
CA ALA A 115 -10.33 12.17 -7.61
C ALA A 115 -10.34 10.64 -7.53
N GLU A 116 -9.27 10.02 -7.98
CA GLU A 116 -9.11 8.56 -8.01
C GLU A 116 -7.72 8.15 -7.53
N MET A 117 -7.64 7.02 -6.87
CA MET A 117 -6.36 6.54 -6.35
C MET A 117 -6.27 5.03 -6.46
N MET A 118 -5.11 4.54 -6.87
CA MET A 118 -4.67 3.18 -6.64
C MET A 118 -3.63 3.17 -5.54
N GLY A 119 -3.73 2.21 -4.63
CA GLY A 119 -2.72 2.06 -3.60
C GLY A 119 -2.64 0.64 -3.11
N TRP A 120 -1.49 0.29 -2.59
CA TRP A 120 -1.34 -0.97 -1.89
C TRP A 120 -0.72 -0.80 -0.52
N ASP A 121 -0.95 -1.79 0.30
CA ASP A 121 -0.26 -2.02 1.56
C ASP A 121 0.20 -3.48 1.60
N ILE A 122 1.45 -3.70 1.95
CA ILE A 122 2.08 -5.00 2.00
C ILE A 122 2.79 -5.12 3.33
N THR A 123 2.36 -6.05 4.17
CA THR A 123 2.94 -6.30 5.49
C THR A 123 3.58 -7.68 5.54
N ALA A 124 4.87 -7.73 5.83
CA ALA A 124 5.62 -8.95 6.12
C ALA A 124 5.84 -9.10 7.62
N LEU A 125 5.49 -10.26 8.17
CA LEU A 125 5.60 -10.59 9.58
C LEU A 125 6.85 -11.44 9.81
N GLY A 126 7.90 -10.82 10.33
CA GLY A 126 9.23 -11.42 10.43
C GLY A 126 9.95 -11.53 9.09
N LEU A 127 10.95 -12.38 9.05
CA LEU A 127 11.75 -12.71 7.86
C LEU A 127 11.77 -14.25 7.70
N PRO A 128 10.69 -14.86 7.21
CA PRO A 128 10.60 -16.33 7.13
C PRO A 128 11.71 -16.93 6.25
N GLY A 129 12.13 -16.25 5.17
CA GLY A 129 13.24 -16.70 4.32
C GLY A 129 14.61 -16.71 5.00
N ALA A 130 14.76 -16.03 6.14
CA ALA A 130 15.99 -15.97 6.95
C ALA A 130 15.84 -16.70 8.30
N ASP A 131 14.77 -17.51 8.47
CA ASP A 131 14.42 -18.20 9.72
C ASP A 131 14.34 -17.27 10.94
N LYS A 132 13.76 -16.08 10.72
CA LYS A 132 13.50 -15.07 11.77
C LYS A 132 12.00 -14.81 11.85
N PRO A 133 11.22 -15.68 12.51
CA PRO A 133 9.78 -15.55 12.58
C PRO A 133 9.35 -14.35 13.45
N PHE A 134 8.12 -13.88 13.27
CA PHE A 134 7.45 -12.91 14.12
C PHE A 134 6.69 -13.66 15.23
N LEU A 135 7.31 -13.79 16.39
CA LEU A 135 6.77 -14.57 17.54
C LEU A 135 6.25 -13.69 18.66
N GLN A 136 6.80 -12.48 18.78
CA GLN A 136 6.47 -11.52 19.81
C GLN A 136 6.28 -10.14 19.17
N GLY A 137 5.67 -9.23 19.94
CA GLY A 137 5.44 -7.86 19.50
C GLY A 137 4.08 -7.67 18.87
N ARG A 138 3.86 -6.46 18.39
CA ARG A 138 2.58 -6.02 17.85
C ARG A 138 2.80 -5.14 16.63
N PHE A 139 2.15 -5.50 15.54
CA PHE A 139 2.01 -4.64 14.37
C PHE A 139 0.54 -4.26 14.18
N GLN A 140 0.29 -2.98 14.00
CA GLN A 140 -1.04 -2.44 13.80
C GLN A 140 -1.11 -1.72 12.46
N GLN A 141 -2.12 -2.07 11.65
CA GLN A 141 -2.40 -1.43 10.38
C GLN A 141 -3.69 -0.64 10.48
N HIS A 142 -3.72 0.52 9.84
CA HIS A 142 -4.90 1.35 9.71
C HIS A 142 -4.91 2.00 8.32
N ILE A 143 -5.92 1.70 7.52
CA ILE A 143 -6.18 2.36 6.23
C ILE A 143 -7.58 2.92 6.28
N GLU A 144 -7.74 4.22 6.01
CA GLU A 144 -9.02 4.87 6.14
C GLU A 144 -9.30 5.85 4.98
N LEU A 145 -10.47 5.69 4.39
CA LEU A 145 -11.19 6.70 3.60
C LEU A 145 -12.37 7.16 4.46
N PRO A 146 -12.28 8.30 5.17
CA PRO A 146 -13.23 8.68 6.21
C PRO A 146 -14.69 8.66 5.75
N GLY A 147 -15.54 8.00 6.53
CA GLY A 147 -16.97 7.87 6.23
C GLY A 147 -17.33 6.85 5.15
N VAL A 148 -16.36 6.23 4.48
CA VAL A 148 -16.57 5.30 3.35
C VAL A 148 -15.99 3.92 3.66
N TRP A 149 -14.71 3.86 4.05
CA TRP A 149 -14.02 2.59 4.23
C TRP A 149 -12.95 2.67 5.32
N LEU A 150 -12.95 1.67 6.19
CA LEU A 150 -11.95 1.47 7.21
C LEU A 150 -11.45 0.02 7.18
N GLU A 151 -10.17 -0.15 7.00
CA GLU A 151 -9.47 -1.41 7.23
C GLU A 151 -8.48 -1.21 8.37
N ARG A 152 -8.68 -1.92 9.47
CA ARG A 152 -7.82 -1.85 10.64
C ARG A 152 -7.60 -3.23 11.22
N GLY A 153 -6.34 -3.61 11.33
CA GLY A 153 -5.90 -4.85 11.91
C GLY A 153 -4.89 -4.62 13.03
N ARG A 154 -4.92 -5.48 14.04
CA ARG A 154 -3.91 -5.59 15.07
C ARG A 154 -3.41 -7.02 15.09
N ILE A 155 -2.12 -7.20 14.82
CA ILE A 155 -1.48 -8.50 14.74
C ILE A 155 -0.48 -8.58 15.91
N GLU A 156 -0.70 -9.55 16.79
CA GLU A 156 0.22 -9.88 17.87
C GLU A 156 0.94 -11.21 17.54
N GLY A 157 2.27 -11.21 17.61
CA GLY A 157 3.06 -12.39 17.25
C GLY A 157 2.74 -13.62 18.13
N ALA A 158 2.37 -13.40 19.38
CA ALA A 158 2.00 -14.45 20.34
C ALA A 158 0.56 -15.01 20.15
N ASP A 159 -0.28 -14.36 19.33
CA ASP A 159 -1.64 -14.85 19.05
C ASP A 159 -1.63 -15.97 18.00
N SER A 160 -1.44 -17.19 18.45
CA SER A 160 -1.42 -18.37 17.57
C SER A 160 -2.76 -18.62 16.86
N HIS A 161 -3.88 -18.19 17.41
CA HIS A 161 -5.19 -18.31 16.74
C HIS A 161 -5.26 -17.43 15.52
N LEU A 162 -4.76 -16.19 15.63
CA LEU A 162 -4.68 -15.29 14.48
C LEU A 162 -3.59 -15.73 13.51
N MET A 163 -2.39 -16.05 14.03
CA MET A 163 -1.21 -16.30 13.19
C MET A 163 -1.32 -17.60 12.38
N ASP A 164 -1.85 -18.66 12.98
CA ASP A 164 -1.83 -20.01 12.40
C ASP A 164 -3.22 -20.60 12.19
N GLY A 165 -4.25 -20.01 12.79
CA GLY A 165 -5.61 -20.48 12.67
C GLY A 165 -6.20 -20.30 11.25
N PRO A 166 -7.08 -21.23 10.81
CA PRO A 166 -7.62 -21.24 9.45
C PRO A 166 -8.51 -20.02 9.11
N HIS A 167 -9.02 -19.34 10.13
CA HIS A 167 -9.81 -18.10 9.99
C HIS A 167 -8.99 -16.83 10.24
N GLY A 168 -7.71 -16.97 10.57
CA GLY A 168 -6.74 -15.90 10.70
C GLY A 168 -5.83 -15.86 9.49
N LEU A 169 -4.52 -15.83 9.74
CA LEU A 169 -3.51 -15.79 8.69
C LEU A 169 -3.14 -17.18 8.13
N ALA A 170 -3.68 -18.24 8.70
CA ALA A 170 -3.49 -19.64 8.26
C ALA A 170 -2.01 -20.02 8.06
N GLY A 171 -1.11 -19.52 8.90
CA GLY A 171 0.32 -19.76 8.79
C GLY A 171 1.05 -18.87 7.77
N HIS A 172 0.36 -18.04 7.03
CA HIS A 172 0.98 -17.08 6.12
C HIS A 172 1.63 -15.91 6.88
N ARG A 173 2.71 -15.38 6.34
CA ARG A 173 3.49 -14.30 6.98
C ARG A 173 3.56 -13.03 6.15
N CYS A 174 2.87 -12.99 5.01
CA CYS A 174 2.64 -11.78 4.23
C CYS A 174 1.14 -11.56 4.05
N CYS A 175 0.69 -10.37 4.43
CA CYS A 175 -0.66 -9.87 4.20
C CYS A 175 -0.56 -8.69 3.26
N ALA A 176 -1.30 -8.69 2.16
CA ALA A 176 -1.26 -7.57 1.24
C ALA A 176 -2.65 -7.21 0.74
N SER A 177 -2.86 -5.92 0.50
CA SER A 177 -4.06 -5.35 -0.08
C SER A 177 -3.70 -4.40 -1.22
N LEU A 178 -4.45 -4.45 -2.33
CA LEU A 178 -4.44 -3.44 -3.37
C LEU A 178 -5.85 -2.86 -3.43
N PHE A 179 -5.96 -1.54 -3.43
CA PHE A 179 -7.25 -0.84 -3.43
C PHE A 179 -7.33 0.22 -4.52
N PHE A 180 -8.53 0.35 -5.08
CA PHE A 180 -8.94 1.45 -5.94
C PHE A 180 -9.97 2.28 -5.18
N LEU A 181 -9.67 3.54 -4.94
CA LEU A 181 -10.50 4.46 -4.17
C LEU A 181 -10.91 5.65 -5.03
N THR A 182 -12.14 6.14 -4.85
CA THR A 182 -12.65 7.29 -5.59
C THR A 182 -13.35 8.29 -4.70
N GLY A 183 -13.26 9.59 -5.06
CA GLY A 183 -13.94 10.68 -4.34
C GLY A 183 -15.43 10.79 -4.64
N THR A 184 -15.91 10.06 -5.65
CA THR A 184 -17.33 9.95 -6.01
C THR A 184 -17.66 8.50 -6.33
N PRO A 185 -18.91 8.02 -6.07
CA PRO A 185 -19.30 6.67 -6.40
C PRO A 185 -18.99 6.30 -7.85
N LEU A 186 -18.36 5.15 -8.05
CA LEU A 186 -18.14 4.57 -9.37
C LEU A 186 -19.47 4.19 -10.03
N ALA A 187 -19.59 4.43 -11.33
CA ALA A 187 -20.65 3.82 -12.12
C ALA A 187 -20.65 2.30 -11.94
N ARG A 188 -21.82 1.69 -11.89
CA ARG A 188 -21.97 0.27 -11.59
C ARG A 188 -21.17 -0.62 -12.53
N GLU A 189 -21.18 -0.31 -13.81
CA GLU A 189 -20.49 -1.04 -14.87
C GLU A 189 -18.97 -0.95 -14.65
N ARG A 190 -18.43 0.25 -14.48
CA ARG A 190 -17.00 0.47 -14.25
C ARG A 190 -16.50 -0.22 -12.98
N ARG A 191 -17.31 -0.16 -11.93
CA ARG A 191 -17.01 -0.86 -10.67
C ARG A 191 -16.98 -2.37 -10.85
N ALA A 192 -17.95 -2.92 -11.60
CA ALA A 192 -18.01 -4.34 -11.90
C ALA A 192 -16.80 -4.79 -12.73
N GLU A 193 -16.41 -4.02 -13.75
CA GLU A 193 -15.21 -4.31 -14.57
C GLU A 193 -13.92 -4.38 -13.74
N LEU A 194 -13.71 -3.41 -12.84
CA LEU A 194 -12.53 -3.39 -11.97
C LEU A 194 -12.53 -4.59 -10.98
N LEU A 195 -13.69 -4.90 -10.43
CA LEU A 195 -13.85 -6.02 -9.50
C LEU A 195 -13.63 -7.36 -10.20
N GLU A 196 -14.26 -7.56 -11.37
CA GLU A 196 -14.14 -8.79 -12.15
C GLU A 196 -12.69 -9.02 -12.63
N ALA A 197 -12.01 -7.97 -13.10
CA ALA A 197 -10.60 -8.05 -13.46
C ALA A 197 -9.71 -8.50 -12.31
N ALA A 198 -9.94 -7.98 -11.09
CA ALA A 198 -9.19 -8.39 -9.92
C ALA A 198 -9.53 -9.83 -9.50
N GLN A 199 -10.80 -10.22 -9.54
CA GLN A 199 -11.25 -11.58 -9.20
C GLN A 199 -10.68 -12.61 -10.17
N GLN A 200 -10.77 -12.35 -11.47
CA GLN A 200 -10.22 -13.23 -12.49
C GLN A 200 -8.70 -13.39 -12.34
N THR A 201 -7.97 -12.27 -12.16
CA THR A 201 -6.52 -12.33 -11.94
C THR A 201 -6.18 -13.16 -10.70
N ALA A 202 -6.90 -12.96 -9.60
CA ALA A 202 -6.68 -13.73 -8.37
C ALA A 202 -6.94 -15.23 -8.58
N GLN A 203 -7.99 -15.60 -9.33
CA GLN A 203 -8.32 -17.01 -9.62
C GLN A 203 -7.29 -17.70 -10.51
N GLU A 204 -6.66 -16.96 -11.42
CA GLU A 204 -5.64 -17.49 -12.34
C GLU A 204 -4.23 -17.51 -11.70
N HIS A 205 -4.05 -16.86 -10.55
CA HIS A 205 -2.76 -16.72 -9.89
C HIS A 205 -2.43 -17.90 -8.96
N ALA A 206 -1.14 -18.10 -8.69
CA ALA A 206 -0.68 -19.14 -7.75
C ALA A 206 -1.24 -18.98 -6.32
N GLN A 207 -1.64 -17.74 -5.93
CA GLN A 207 -2.26 -17.42 -4.65
C GLN A 207 -3.82 -17.50 -4.68
N ALA A 208 -4.43 -18.14 -5.66
CA ALA A 208 -5.89 -18.21 -5.84
C ALA A 208 -6.67 -18.68 -4.59
N ARG A 209 -6.06 -19.52 -3.74
CA ARG A 209 -6.71 -20.05 -2.53
C ARG A 209 -6.77 -19.05 -1.38
N THR A 210 -5.94 -18.03 -1.41
CA THR A 210 -5.74 -17.06 -0.31
C THR A 210 -5.92 -15.62 -0.78
N ALA A 211 -6.31 -15.44 -2.04
CA ALA A 211 -6.60 -14.14 -2.64
C ALA A 211 -8.09 -13.99 -2.95
N GLY A 212 -8.58 -12.77 -2.83
CA GLY A 212 -9.95 -12.43 -3.21
C GLY A 212 -10.15 -10.93 -3.33
N ALA A 213 -11.06 -10.54 -4.23
CA ALA A 213 -11.43 -9.15 -4.43
C ALA A 213 -12.90 -8.90 -4.07
N THR A 214 -13.16 -7.75 -3.48
CA THR A 214 -14.49 -7.29 -3.07
C THR A 214 -14.65 -5.79 -3.34
N SER A 215 -15.91 -5.33 -3.35
CA SER A 215 -16.24 -3.91 -3.38
C SER A 215 -17.17 -3.62 -2.20
N PRO A 216 -16.61 -3.25 -1.05
CA PRO A 216 -17.40 -3.01 0.17
C PRO A 216 -18.26 -1.75 0.10
N ASP A 217 -17.91 -0.81 -0.75
CA ASP A 217 -18.63 0.43 -1.00
C ASP A 217 -18.60 0.80 -2.49
N ALA A 218 -19.46 1.72 -2.92
CA ALA A 218 -19.51 2.20 -4.30
C ALA A 218 -18.24 2.99 -4.72
N GLN A 219 -17.45 3.45 -3.77
CA GLN A 219 -16.20 4.19 -3.98
C GLN A 219 -14.95 3.31 -3.80
N VAL A 220 -15.11 2.00 -3.53
CA VAL A 220 -14.01 1.13 -3.14
C VAL A 220 -14.05 -0.20 -3.87
N VAL A 221 -12.93 -0.57 -4.49
CA VAL A 221 -12.65 -1.94 -4.92
C VAL A 221 -11.34 -2.36 -4.25
N VAL A 222 -11.31 -3.53 -3.61
CA VAL A 222 -10.15 -4.02 -2.88
C VAL A 222 -9.88 -5.48 -3.18
N LEU A 223 -8.62 -5.80 -3.50
CA LEU A 223 -8.04 -7.13 -3.55
C LEU A 223 -7.25 -7.36 -2.25
N ARG A 224 -7.38 -8.53 -1.66
CA ARG A 224 -6.56 -8.97 -0.51
C ARG A 224 -5.94 -10.31 -0.80
N VAL A 225 -4.75 -10.51 -0.27
CA VAL A 225 -4.03 -11.78 -0.40
C VAL A 225 -3.22 -12.09 0.85
N LEU A 226 -3.23 -13.35 1.25
CA LEU A 226 -2.26 -13.92 2.18
C LEU A 226 -1.26 -14.76 1.40
N SER A 227 0.02 -14.61 1.75
CA SER A 227 1.12 -15.32 1.07
C SER A 227 2.18 -15.75 2.08
N PRO A 228 2.89 -16.86 1.85
CA PRO A 228 4.02 -17.23 2.70
C PRO A 228 5.17 -16.22 2.64
N MET A 229 5.35 -15.56 1.48
CA MET A 229 6.43 -14.62 1.18
C MET A 229 5.87 -13.36 0.51
N VAL A 230 6.68 -12.30 0.43
CA VAL A 230 6.29 -11.02 -0.17
C VAL A 230 6.16 -11.13 -1.70
N GLU A 231 7.10 -11.80 -2.35
CA GLU A 231 7.21 -11.81 -3.81
C GLU A 231 5.95 -12.32 -4.53
N PRO A 232 5.33 -13.46 -4.12
CA PRO A 232 4.09 -13.91 -4.77
C PRO A 232 2.91 -12.96 -4.55
N ALA A 233 2.86 -12.26 -3.41
CA ALA A 233 1.83 -11.27 -3.17
C ALA A 233 2.04 -10.06 -4.08
N VAL A 234 3.26 -9.54 -4.17
CA VAL A 234 3.63 -8.40 -5.03
C VAL A 234 3.35 -8.71 -6.50
N ASP A 235 3.66 -9.92 -6.96
CA ASP A 235 3.38 -10.34 -8.34
C ASP A 235 1.88 -10.23 -8.66
N LEU A 236 1.03 -10.74 -7.78
CA LEU A 236 -0.42 -10.60 -7.91
C LEU A 236 -0.86 -9.12 -7.91
N LEU A 237 -0.37 -8.32 -6.95
CA LEU A 237 -0.75 -6.91 -6.86
C LEU A 237 -0.33 -6.13 -8.11
N ARG A 238 0.87 -6.35 -8.62
CA ARG A 238 1.37 -5.71 -9.85
C ARG A 238 0.53 -6.09 -11.07
N THR A 239 0.14 -7.36 -11.18
CA THR A 239 -0.71 -7.83 -12.28
C THR A 239 -2.08 -7.18 -12.24
N VAL A 240 -2.72 -7.07 -11.07
CA VAL A 240 -4.02 -6.40 -10.94
C VAL A 240 -3.88 -4.89 -11.14
N TRP A 241 -2.84 -4.24 -10.57
CA TRP A 241 -2.53 -2.83 -10.79
C TRP A 241 -2.40 -2.50 -12.28
N SER A 242 -1.67 -3.32 -13.04
CA SER A 242 -1.53 -3.19 -14.47
C SER A 242 -2.88 -3.22 -15.20
N ARG A 243 -3.73 -4.20 -14.88
CA ARG A 243 -5.08 -4.30 -15.45
C ARG A 243 -5.96 -3.09 -15.07
N TRP A 244 -5.91 -2.65 -13.83
CA TRP A 244 -6.67 -1.50 -13.38
C TRP A 244 -6.21 -0.19 -14.03
N ARG A 245 -4.91 0.02 -14.22
CA ARG A 245 -4.41 1.19 -14.99
C ARG A 245 -5.01 1.24 -16.39
N GLN A 246 -5.02 0.10 -17.08
CA GLN A 246 -5.58 0.02 -18.41
C GLN A 246 -7.09 0.28 -18.41
N LEU A 247 -7.85 -0.36 -17.53
CA LEU A 247 -9.31 -0.25 -17.47
C LEU A 247 -9.77 1.14 -17.00
N ALA A 248 -9.18 1.64 -15.92
CA ALA A 248 -9.63 2.87 -15.29
C ALA A 248 -9.11 4.13 -15.98
N TRP A 249 -7.86 4.11 -16.46
CA TRP A 249 -7.15 5.30 -16.92
C TRP A 249 -6.62 5.20 -18.35
N GLN A 250 -6.76 4.05 -19.00
CA GLN A 250 -6.23 3.77 -20.35
C GLN A 250 -4.72 4.01 -20.46
N LEU A 251 -4.00 3.71 -19.37
CA LEU A 251 -2.55 3.86 -19.26
C LEU A 251 -1.85 2.50 -19.35
N PRO A 252 -0.67 2.41 -19.99
CA PRO A 252 0.18 1.23 -19.88
C PRO A 252 0.67 1.04 -18.46
N ALA A 253 1.16 -0.15 -18.14
CA ALA A 253 1.72 -0.48 -16.85
C ALA A 253 3.24 -0.51 -16.90
N ASP A 254 3.85 0.66 -16.98
CA ASP A 254 5.30 0.81 -16.94
C ASP A 254 5.77 0.78 -15.47
N ALA A 255 6.24 -0.39 -15.04
CA ALA A 255 6.75 -0.57 -13.67
C ALA A 255 7.92 0.37 -13.40
N PRO A 256 7.92 1.10 -12.27
CA PRO A 256 9.07 1.92 -11.88
C PRO A 256 10.37 1.10 -11.87
N ARG A 257 11.42 1.59 -12.52
CA ARG A 257 12.72 0.88 -12.63
C ARG A 257 13.30 0.51 -11.28
N ILE A 258 13.00 1.31 -10.24
CA ILE A 258 13.46 1.08 -8.88
C ILE A 258 12.96 -0.24 -8.26
N TRP A 259 11.89 -0.84 -8.82
CA TRP A 259 11.40 -2.13 -8.34
C TRP A 259 12.23 -3.33 -8.85
N SER A 260 13.17 -3.10 -9.74
CA SER A 260 14.03 -4.12 -10.36
C SER A 260 15.49 -4.05 -9.91
N THR A 261 15.77 -3.28 -8.86
CA THR A 261 17.13 -3.03 -8.35
C THR A 261 17.41 -3.80 -7.06
#